data_8e40e2fe1bc5dc002ab1c11b54be63a8
#
_entry.id   8e40e2fe1bc5dc002ab1c11b54be63a8
#
_cell.length_a   1.000
_cell.length_b   1.000
_cell.length_c   1.000
_cell.angle_alpha   90.00
_cell.angle_beta   90.00
_cell.angle_gamma   90.00
#
_symmetry.space_group_name_H-M   'P 1'
#
loop_
_entity.id
_entity.type
_entity.pdbx_description
1 polymer ?
#
loop_
_entity_poly.entity_id
_entity_poly.type
_entity_poly.pdbx_seq_one_letter_code
_entity_poly.pdbx_strand_id
1 'polypeptide(L)'
;MASEKESNGRKESVKIRQRKLSDGTTSLYLDIMHNGKRTREFLKLYLNEEKSRADKEYNRQIMAQAEMIRSQRQIEVQSKQYEV
;
A
#
# COMPACT_ATOMS: atom_id res chain seq x y z
N MET A 1 23.29 0.40 12.04
CA MET A 1 22.98 0.57 11.71
C MET A 1 22.54 0.36 11.10
N ALA A 2 22.41 0.34 10.99
CA ALA A 2 21.92 0.27 10.43
C ALA A 2 21.31 -0.02 9.97
N SER A 3 21.18 -0.05 10.18
CA SER A 3 20.64 -0.22 9.74
C SER A 3 20.04 -0.49 9.32
N GLU A 4 19.83 -0.61 9.55
CA GLU A 4 19.26 -0.65 9.21
C GLU A 4 18.82 -0.92 8.60
N LYS A 5 18.99 -1.10 8.72
CA LYS A 5 18.59 -1.15 8.13
C LYS A 5 18.28 -1.83 7.59
N GLU A 6 18.44 -2.08 7.72
CA GLU A 6 18.16 -2.54 7.25
C GLU A 6 17.70 -3.09 6.93
N SER A 7 17.56 -3.20 7.35
CA SER A 7 17.02 -3.54 7.09
C SER A 7 16.56 -3.83 6.60
N ASN A 8 16.60 -3.79 6.69
CA ASN A 8 16.18 -3.84 6.20
C ASN A 8 15.92 -4.33 5.49
N GLY A 9 16.65 -4.24 5.97
CA GLY A 9 16.46 -4.71 5.12
C GLY A 9 15.80 -5.52 4.73
N ARG A 10 15.72 -5.76 5.41
CA ARG A 10 14.81 -6.29 4.95
C ARG A 10 13.85 -5.43 4.56
N LYS A 11 13.69 -5.15 3.54
CA LYS A 11 12.78 -4.27 3.03
C LYS A 11 11.45 -4.87 2.90
N GLU A 12 10.38 -4.07 2.97
CA GLU A 12 9.05 -4.53 2.69
C GLU A 12 8.92 -4.82 1.20
N SER A 13 8.31 -5.97 0.89
CA SER A 13 8.08 -6.34 -0.50
C SER A 13 6.79 -5.73 -1.05
N VAL A 14 5.90 -5.28 -0.17
CA VAL A 14 4.61 -4.74 -0.56
C VAL A 14 4.48 -3.34 0.03
N LYS A 15 4.26 -2.35 -0.84
CA LYS A 15 4.14 -0.97 -0.42
C LYS A 15 2.85 -0.38 -0.95
N ILE A 16 2.24 0.51 -0.17
CA ILE A 16 1.07 1.26 -0.62
C ILE A 16 1.56 2.45 -1.43
N ARG A 17 0.98 2.60 -2.63
CA ARG A 17 1.27 3.75 -3.47
C ARG A 17 -0.02 4.50 -3.72
N GLN A 18 0.12 5.75 -4.10
CA GLN A 18 -1.00 6.64 -4.33
C GLN A 18 -0.92 7.21 -5.74
N ARG A 19 -2.07 7.32 -6.37
CA ARG A 19 -2.16 7.92 -7.69
C ARG A 19 -3.27 8.95 -7.67
N LYS A 20 -2.92 10.20 -7.86
CA LYS A 20 -3.91 11.28 -7.85
C LYS A 20 -4.69 11.26 -9.14
N LEU A 21 -6.00 11.37 -9.03
CA LEU A 21 -6.88 11.36 -10.18
C LEU A 21 -7.33 12.78 -10.50
N SER A 22 -7.85 12.95 -11.72
CA SER A 22 -8.19 14.29 -12.20
C SER A 22 -9.37 14.90 -11.45
N ASP A 23 -10.19 14.07 -10.78
CA ASP A 23 -11.33 14.57 -10.03
C ASP A 23 -10.99 14.99 -8.61
N GLY A 24 -9.71 14.95 -8.23
CA GLY A 24 -9.27 15.35 -6.90
C GLY A 24 -9.15 14.21 -5.92
N THR A 25 -9.66 13.03 -6.25
CA THR A 25 -9.48 11.87 -5.38
C THR A 25 -8.15 11.20 -5.65
N THR A 26 -7.77 10.27 -4.79
CA THR A 26 -6.51 9.54 -4.91
C THR A 26 -6.80 8.05 -4.85
N SER A 27 -6.34 7.33 -5.86
CA SER A 27 -6.49 5.89 -5.92
C SER A 27 -5.33 5.23 -5.19
N LEU A 28 -5.62 4.19 -4.42
CA LEU A 28 -4.59 3.45 -3.70
C LEU A 28 -4.32 2.13 -4.40
N TYR A 29 -3.06 1.76 -4.46
CA TYR A 29 -2.69 0.48 -5.02
C TYR A 29 -1.46 -0.04 -4.29
N LEU A 30 -1.23 -1.35 -4.42
CA LEU A 30 -0.05 -1.97 -3.86
C LEU A 30 1.00 -2.15 -4.94
N ASP A 31 2.23 -1.88 -4.57
CA ASP A 31 3.39 -2.10 -5.41
C ASP A 31 4.09 -3.31 -4.81
N ILE A 32 4.05 -4.44 -5.50
CA ILE A 32 4.51 -5.71 -4.99
C ILE A 32 5.74 -6.17 -5.75
N MET A 33 6.81 -6.46 -5.02
CA MET A 33 8.02 -7.04 -5.60
C MET A 33 8.10 -8.49 -5.18
N HIS A 34 8.20 -9.38 -6.15
CA HIS A 34 8.26 -10.80 -5.87
C HIS A 34 9.10 -11.48 -6.94
N ASN A 35 10.15 -12.17 -6.52
CA ASN A 35 11.03 -12.89 -7.43
C ASN A 35 11.55 -12.00 -8.57
N GLY A 36 11.89 -10.76 -8.23
CA GLY A 36 12.41 -9.83 -9.21
C GLY A 36 11.38 -9.21 -10.12
N LYS A 37 10.12 -9.54 -9.92
CA LYS A 37 9.05 -8.97 -10.73
C LYS A 37 8.25 -7.97 -9.92
N ARG A 38 7.82 -6.91 -10.58
CA ARG A 38 7.01 -5.89 -9.96
C ARG A 38 5.59 -6.00 -10.46
N THR A 39 4.66 -6.07 -9.53
CA THR A 39 3.24 -6.19 -9.85
C THR A 39 2.49 -5.10 -9.10
N ARG A 40 1.43 -4.59 -9.70
CA ARG A 40 0.56 -3.60 -9.06
C ARG A 40 -0.80 -4.22 -8.85
N GLU A 41 -1.33 -4.00 -7.66
CA GLU A 41 -2.68 -4.46 -7.34
C GLU A 41 -3.49 -3.23 -6.94
N PHE A 42 -4.48 -2.87 -7.73
CA PHE A 42 -5.33 -1.73 -7.42
C PHE A 42 -6.40 -2.18 -6.46
N LEU A 43 -6.52 -1.44 -5.36
CA LEU A 43 -7.36 -1.87 -4.24
C LEU A 43 -8.80 -1.42 -4.38
N LYS A 44 -9.07 -0.51 -5.31
CA LYS A 44 -10.39 0.12 -5.46
C LYS A 44 -10.77 0.85 -4.19
N LEU A 45 -9.77 1.40 -3.53
CA LEU A 45 -9.93 2.28 -2.38
C LEU A 45 -9.46 3.66 -2.79
N TYR A 46 -10.20 4.67 -2.39
CA TYR A 46 -9.91 6.03 -2.82
C TYR A 46 -9.94 6.96 -1.63
N LEU A 47 -9.02 7.91 -1.66
CA LEU A 47 -9.00 8.98 -0.66
C LEU A 47 -9.73 10.18 -1.24
N ASN A 48 -10.46 10.87 -0.39
CA ASN A 48 -11.10 12.12 -0.78
C ASN A 48 -10.08 13.25 -0.76
N GLU A 49 -10.32 14.26 -1.56
CA GLU A 49 -9.60 15.50 -1.41
C GLU A 49 -10.01 16.08 -0.05
N GLU A 50 -9.02 16.42 0.79
CA GLU A 50 -9.34 16.81 2.16
C GLU A 50 -9.77 18.26 2.22
N LYS A 51 -11.06 18.48 2.40
CA LYS A 51 -11.64 19.79 2.51
C LYS A 51 -12.31 20.03 3.86
N SER A 52 -12.44 18.98 4.64
CA SER A 52 -13.12 19.06 5.93
C SER A 52 -12.56 17.99 6.85
N ARG A 53 -12.96 18.09 8.13
CA ARG A 53 -12.60 17.07 9.10
C ARG A 53 -13.18 15.71 8.71
N ALA A 54 -14.38 15.71 8.16
CA ALA A 54 -15.00 14.47 7.73
C ALA A 54 -14.18 13.78 6.66
N ASP A 55 -13.59 14.55 5.75
CA ASP A 55 -12.72 13.96 4.72
C ASP A 55 -11.49 13.35 5.34
N LYS A 56 -10.90 13.99 6.33
CA LYS A 56 -9.73 13.45 6.98
C LYS A 56 -10.04 12.15 7.71
N GLU A 57 -11.18 12.10 8.38
CA GLU A 57 -11.57 10.90 9.08
C GLU A 57 -11.86 9.76 8.12
N TYR A 58 -12.55 10.07 7.03
CA TYR A 58 -12.81 9.08 6.00
C TYR A 58 -11.49 8.52 5.46
N ASN A 59 -10.56 9.41 5.13
CA ASN A 59 -9.28 9.00 4.56
C ASN A 59 -8.49 8.15 5.53
N ARG A 60 -8.56 8.47 6.80
CA ARG A 60 -7.85 7.69 7.80
C ARG A 60 -8.37 6.25 7.84
N GLN A 61 -9.68 6.09 7.74
CA GLN A 61 -10.28 4.76 7.73
C GLN A 61 -9.92 3.99 6.46
N ILE A 62 -9.90 4.68 5.33
CA ILE A 62 -9.52 4.04 4.08
C ILE A 62 -8.06 3.60 4.12
N MET A 63 -7.18 4.44 4.66
CA MET A 63 -5.77 4.06 4.78
C MET A 63 -5.59 2.87 5.71
N ALA A 64 -6.39 2.80 6.78
CA ALA A 64 -6.32 1.65 7.67
C ALA A 64 -6.71 0.36 6.94
N GLN A 65 -7.73 0.42 6.09
CA GLN A 65 -8.09 -0.75 5.29
C GLN A 65 -6.99 -1.13 4.33
N ALA A 66 -6.40 -0.14 3.67
CA ALA A 66 -5.31 -0.40 2.74
C ALA A 66 -4.12 -1.04 3.46
N GLU A 67 -3.83 -0.58 4.66
CA GLU A 67 -2.72 -1.13 5.44
C GLU A 67 -2.97 -2.57 5.82
N MET A 68 -4.22 -2.92 6.15
CA MET A 68 -4.55 -4.31 6.45
C MET A 68 -4.32 -5.20 5.24
N ILE A 69 -4.73 -4.73 4.06
CA ILE A 69 -4.51 -5.51 2.84
C ILE A 69 -3.02 -5.62 2.55
N ARG A 70 -2.29 -4.53 2.71
CA ARG A 70 -0.85 -4.55 2.49
C ARG A 70 -0.17 -5.59 3.39
N SER A 71 -0.54 -5.59 4.67
CA SER A 71 0.05 -6.53 5.61
C SER A 71 -0.26 -7.97 5.23
N GLN A 72 -1.48 -8.23 4.78
CA GLN A 72 -1.86 -9.55 4.35
C GLN A 72 -1.03 -9.99 3.14
N ARG A 73 -0.86 -9.11 2.17
CA ARG A 73 -0.06 -9.43 0.98
C ARG A 73 1.40 -9.63 1.36
N GLN A 74 1.90 -8.82 2.30
CA GLN A 74 3.29 -8.97 2.73
C GLN A 74 3.52 -10.36 3.30
N ILE A 75 2.58 -10.84 4.11
CA ILE A 75 2.68 -12.18 4.69
C ILE A 75 2.67 -13.23 3.58
N GLU A 76 1.78 -13.08 2.61
CA GLU A 76 1.68 -14.02 1.51
C GLU A 76 2.96 -14.09 0.71
N VAL A 77 3.57 -12.94 0.43
CA VAL A 77 4.81 -12.90 -0.32
C VAL A 77 5.93 -13.56 0.46
N GLN A 78 6.02 -13.25 1.75
CA GLN A 78 7.08 -13.81 2.59
C GLN A 78 6.94 -15.31 2.76
N SER A 79 5.73 -15.81 2.81
CA SER A 79 5.50 -17.24 3.00
C SER A 79 5.49 -17.98 1.67
N LYS A 80 5.73 -17.29 0.58
CA LYS A 80 5.79 -17.86 -0.76
C LYS A 80 4.46 -18.43 -1.21
N GLN A 81 3.38 -17.89 -0.69
CA GLN A 81 2.03 -18.27 -1.12
C GLN A 81 1.50 -17.38 -2.24
N TYR A 82 2.21 -16.30 -2.51
CA TYR A 82 1.81 -15.34 -3.52
C TYR A 82 2.33 -15.79 -4.87
N GLU A 83 1.45 -15.78 -5.88
CA GLU A 83 1.84 -16.12 -7.25
C GLU A 83 1.48 -14.98 -8.18
N VAL A 84 2.42 -14.66 -9.04
CA VAL A 84 2.28 -13.54 -9.97
C VAL A 84 1.82 -14.05 -11.32
#